data_6ccded88675796c6556f38bde7b690d5
#
_entry.id   6ccded88675796c6556f38bde7b690d5
#
_cell.length_a   1.000
_cell.length_b   1.000
_cell.length_c   1.000
_cell.angle_alpha   90.00
_cell.angle_beta   90.00
_cell.angle_gamma   90.00
#
_symmetry.space_group_name_H-M   'P 1'
#
loop_
_entity.id
_entity.type
_entity.pdbx_description
1 polymer ?
#
loop_
_entity_poly.entity_id
_entity_poly.type
_entity_poly.pdbx_seq_one_letter_code
_entity_poly.pdbx_strand_id
1 'polypeptide(L)'
;AGNLENLKGLEKKGNYHFIRADISSASVMRHIFEKFRPEAVINFAAETHVDRSIMSPAPFIKTNVIGVGVLLNLSLKYNVKKFLQISTDEVYGSILRGSFREDSPLDPSSPYAASKAGADALVVSYYKTHGLPILITRSSNNYGPYQFPEKLIPLVILNAMNNKKVPVYGDGMNVRDWLYVEDNCEAIDLVFHYGRIGEVYNIGGENELTNLFVVRFILKLLNKSESLITFVKDRPGHDRRYSLSLGKIRRQIGWHPKISFETGIKRTIEWYRKNQKWLKNAQSGEYRNFYKKYYSKLGLKEI
;
A
#
# COMPACT_ATOMS: atom_id res chain seq x y z
N ALA A 1 -2.10 7.77 -6.99
CA ALA A 1 -0.87 7.03 -7.29
C ALA A 1 -0.81 6.43 -8.71
N GLY A 2 -1.91 6.45 -9.47
CA GLY A 2 -1.94 5.95 -10.85
C GLY A 2 -1.04 6.77 -11.78
N ASN A 3 0.16 6.25 -12.07
CA ASN A 3 1.09 6.88 -12.99
C ASN A 3 1.42 5.91 -14.13
N LEU A 4 1.01 6.26 -15.36
CA LEU A 4 1.24 5.43 -16.54
C LEU A 4 2.73 5.23 -16.87
N GLU A 5 3.61 6.13 -16.41
CA GLU A 5 5.05 5.93 -16.56
C GLU A 5 5.57 4.68 -15.85
N ASN A 6 4.85 4.16 -14.84
CA ASN A 6 5.21 2.91 -14.17
C ASN A 6 5.02 1.69 -15.07
N LEU A 7 4.22 1.82 -16.12
CA LEU A 7 3.87 0.75 -17.06
C LEU A 7 4.64 0.86 -18.39
N LYS A 8 5.53 1.86 -18.50
CA LYS A 8 6.30 2.11 -19.70
C LYS A 8 7.13 0.88 -20.12
N GLY A 9 6.97 0.48 -21.36
CA GLY A 9 7.62 -0.71 -21.93
C GLY A 9 6.75 -1.97 -21.89
N LEU A 10 5.66 -2.00 -21.12
CA LEU A 10 4.70 -3.10 -21.16
C LEU A 10 3.80 -3.04 -22.40
N GLU A 11 3.58 -1.87 -22.96
CA GLU A 11 2.74 -1.65 -24.15
C GLU A 11 3.25 -2.44 -25.38
N LYS A 12 4.55 -2.78 -25.39
CA LYS A 12 5.18 -3.55 -26.47
C LYS A 12 4.95 -5.07 -26.35
N LYS A 13 4.36 -5.53 -25.24
CA LYS A 13 4.07 -6.93 -25.03
C LYS A 13 2.68 -7.25 -25.59
N GLY A 14 2.58 -8.20 -26.55
CA GLY A 14 1.33 -8.55 -27.22
C GLY A 14 0.22 -9.10 -26.33
N ASN A 15 0.55 -9.49 -25.10
CA ASN A 15 -0.38 -9.98 -24.08
C ASN A 15 -0.76 -8.92 -23.01
N TYR A 16 -0.45 -7.64 -23.23
CA TYR A 16 -0.76 -6.54 -22.31
C TYR A 16 -1.81 -5.61 -22.90
N HIS A 17 -2.89 -5.36 -22.16
CA HIS A 17 -3.95 -4.42 -22.50
C HIS A 17 -4.18 -3.46 -21.33
N PHE A 18 -4.01 -2.16 -21.57
CA PHE A 18 -4.31 -1.13 -20.59
C PHE A 18 -5.66 -0.48 -20.87
N ILE A 19 -6.53 -0.44 -19.85
CA ILE A 19 -7.81 0.26 -19.89
C ILE A 19 -7.89 1.19 -18.68
N ARG A 20 -8.00 2.49 -18.91
CA ARG A 20 -8.21 3.45 -17.84
C ARG A 20 -9.68 3.45 -17.44
N ALA A 21 -9.98 2.93 -16.25
CA ALA A 21 -11.35 2.84 -15.75
C ALA A 21 -11.40 2.93 -14.21
N ASP A 22 -12.60 3.23 -13.69
CA ASP A 22 -12.91 3.20 -12.25
C ASP A 22 -13.58 1.84 -11.93
N ILE A 23 -13.01 1.07 -11.01
CA ILE A 23 -13.56 -0.25 -10.62
C ILE A 23 -14.95 -0.16 -10.00
N SER A 24 -15.37 1.01 -9.49
CA SER A 24 -16.73 1.24 -8.99
C SER A 24 -17.77 1.45 -10.09
N SER A 25 -17.35 1.60 -11.35
CA SER A 25 -18.26 1.72 -12.51
C SER A 25 -18.68 0.33 -12.99
N ALA A 26 -19.84 -0.15 -12.53
CA ALA A 26 -20.35 -1.48 -12.87
C ALA A 26 -20.52 -1.70 -14.38
N SER A 27 -20.95 -0.67 -15.15
CA SER A 27 -21.13 -0.76 -16.60
C SER A 27 -19.81 -0.93 -17.34
N VAL A 28 -18.79 -0.13 -16.97
CA VAL A 28 -17.45 -0.20 -17.57
C VAL A 28 -16.78 -1.53 -17.23
N MET A 29 -16.81 -1.93 -15.96
CA MET A 29 -16.25 -3.21 -15.53
C MET A 29 -16.94 -4.40 -16.23
N ARG A 30 -18.26 -4.36 -16.38
CA ARG A 30 -19.01 -5.39 -17.13
C ARG A 30 -18.50 -5.52 -18.56
N HIS A 31 -18.36 -4.42 -19.28
CA HIS A 31 -17.85 -4.43 -20.64
C HIS A 31 -16.43 -5.05 -20.74
N ILE A 32 -15.56 -4.73 -19.76
CA ILE A 32 -14.21 -5.30 -19.68
C ILE A 32 -14.29 -6.82 -19.48
N PHE A 33 -15.12 -7.30 -18.54
CA PHE A 33 -15.27 -8.73 -18.28
C PHE A 33 -15.90 -9.47 -19.48
N GLU A 34 -16.85 -8.85 -20.18
CA GLU A 34 -17.45 -9.40 -21.41
C GLU A 34 -16.43 -9.57 -22.52
N LYS A 35 -15.62 -8.52 -22.72
CA LYS A 35 -14.62 -8.49 -23.80
C LYS A 35 -13.44 -9.45 -23.56
N PHE A 36 -12.88 -9.43 -22.35
CA PHE A 36 -11.62 -10.11 -22.06
C PHE A 36 -11.77 -11.47 -21.37
N ARG A 37 -12.94 -11.74 -20.76
CA ARG A 37 -13.22 -13.01 -20.03
C ARG A 37 -12.06 -13.41 -19.11
N PRO A 38 -11.66 -12.58 -18.13
CA PRO A 38 -10.50 -12.86 -17.30
C PRO A 38 -10.69 -14.18 -16.54
N GLU A 39 -9.68 -15.04 -16.56
CA GLU A 39 -9.67 -16.28 -15.76
C GLU A 39 -9.39 -15.99 -14.29
N ALA A 40 -8.67 -14.91 -13.99
CA ALA A 40 -8.35 -14.50 -12.64
C ALA A 40 -8.40 -12.97 -12.50
N VAL A 41 -8.62 -12.52 -11.27
CA VAL A 41 -8.60 -11.09 -10.89
C VAL A 41 -7.63 -10.90 -9.74
N ILE A 42 -6.68 -9.96 -9.89
CA ILE A 42 -5.83 -9.48 -8.78
C ILE A 42 -6.17 -8.00 -8.57
N ASN A 43 -6.82 -7.68 -7.46
CA ASN A 43 -7.28 -6.32 -7.19
C ASN A 43 -6.26 -5.52 -6.38
N PHE A 44 -5.47 -4.69 -7.06
CA PHE A 44 -4.60 -3.67 -6.46
C PHE A 44 -5.27 -2.28 -6.38
N ALA A 45 -6.41 -2.08 -7.05
CA ALA A 45 -7.06 -0.79 -7.11
C ALA A 45 -7.61 -0.39 -5.74
N ALA A 46 -7.15 0.76 -5.23
CA ALA A 46 -7.58 1.30 -3.95
C ALA A 46 -7.24 2.80 -3.81
N GLU A 47 -8.03 3.53 -3.04
CA GLU A 47 -7.59 4.75 -2.39
C GLU A 47 -6.77 4.39 -1.15
N THR A 48 -5.55 4.98 -0.98
CA THR A 48 -4.56 4.50 0.01
C THR A 48 -3.97 5.56 0.92
N HIS A 49 -4.34 6.83 0.78
CA HIS A 49 -3.76 7.91 1.57
C HIS A 49 -4.56 8.15 2.85
N VAL A 50 -4.05 7.68 4.00
CA VAL A 50 -4.76 7.74 5.29
C VAL A 50 -5.23 9.17 5.63
N ASP A 51 -4.36 10.18 5.53
CA ASP A 51 -4.73 11.56 5.86
C ASP A 51 -5.87 12.11 4.97
N ARG A 52 -5.90 11.71 3.69
CA ARG A 52 -7.02 12.05 2.79
C ARG A 52 -8.30 11.34 3.23
N SER A 53 -8.22 10.12 3.73
CA SER A 53 -9.39 9.37 4.22
C SER A 53 -10.04 10.03 5.43
N ILE A 54 -9.22 10.63 6.31
CA ILE A 54 -9.70 11.37 7.49
C ILE A 54 -10.43 12.64 7.07
N MET A 55 -9.94 13.32 6.02
CA MET A 55 -10.58 14.54 5.52
C MET A 55 -11.83 14.27 4.68
N SER A 56 -11.84 13.18 3.90
CA SER A 56 -12.91 12.83 2.96
C SER A 56 -12.99 11.31 2.79
N PRO A 57 -13.81 10.60 3.58
CA PRO A 57 -13.89 9.14 3.54
C PRO A 57 -14.66 8.59 2.33
N ALA A 58 -15.56 9.38 1.73
CA ALA A 58 -16.44 8.90 0.66
C ALA A 58 -15.72 8.27 -0.56
N PRO A 59 -14.62 8.83 -1.11
CA PRO A 59 -13.87 8.18 -2.18
C PRO A 59 -13.31 6.82 -1.78
N PHE A 60 -12.91 6.64 -0.51
CA PHE A 60 -12.38 5.37 0.01
C PHE A 60 -13.46 4.30 0.06
N ILE A 61 -14.65 4.64 0.55
CA ILE A 61 -15.81 3.73 0.57
C ILE A 61 -16.18 3.36 -0.87
N LYS A 62 -16.28 4.35 -1.76
CA LYS A 62 -16.62 4.14 -3.17
C LYS A 62 -15.64 3.17 -3.84
N THR A 63 -14.33 3.44 -3.76
CA THR A 63 -13.33 2.63 -4.45
C THR A 63 -13.10 1.29 -3.73
N ASN A 64 -12.81 1.35 -2.42
CA ASN A 64 -12.31 0.18 -1.69
C ASN A 64 -13.43 -0.80 -1.31
N VAL A 65 -14.68 -0.35 -1.18
CA VAL A 65 -15.81 -1.22 -0.80
C VAL A 65 -16.72 -1.48 -2.00
N ILE A 66 -17.31 -0.41 -2.57
CA ILE A 66 -18.26 -0.57 -3.69
C ILE A 66 -17.54 -1.14 -4.92
N GLY A 67 -16.34 -0.63 -5.25
CA GLY A 67 -15.54 -1.14 -6.35
C GLY A 67 -15.19 -2.62 -6.20
N VAL A 68 -14.81 -3.05 -5.00
CA VAL A 68 -14.57 -4.48 -4.72
C VAL A 68 -15.86 -5.29 -4.91
N GLY A 69 -17.01 -4.82 -4.42
CA GLY A 69 -18.30 -5.46 -4.63
C GLY A 69 -18.64 -5.63 -6.11
N VAL A 70 -18.36 -4.63 -6.95
CA VAL A 70 -18.53 -4.72 -8.41
C VAL A 70 -17.66 -5.82 -9.01
N LEU A 71 -16.36 -5.86 -8.65
CA LEU A 71 -15.45 -6.89 -9.15
C LEU A 71 -15.86 -8.30 -8.69
N LEU A 72 -16.30 -8.47 -7.44
CA LEU A 72 -16.77 -9.76 -6.91
C LEU A 72 -18.01 -10.25 -7.63
N ASN A 73 -19.02 -9.38 -7.83
CA ASN A 73 -20.23 -9.73 -8.59
C ASN A 73 -19.90 -10.18 -10.02
N LEU A 74 -19.00 -9.48 -10.70
CA LEU A 74 -18.59 -9.85 -12.04
C LEU A 74 -17.75 -11.11 -12.05
N SER A 75 -16.88 -11.30 -11.06
CA SER A 75 -16.09 -12.53 -10.92
C SER A 75 -16.98 -13.76 -10.76
N LEU A 76 -18.05 -13.64 -9.96
CA LEU A 76 -19.05 -14.69 -9.82
C LEU A 76 -19.80 -14.93 -11.13
N LYS A 77 -20.34 -13.85 -11.75
CA LYS A 77 -21.10 -13.93 -13.00
C LYS A 77 -20.32 -14.57 -14.16
N TYR A 78 -19.02 -14.28 -14.24
CA TYR A 78 -18.15 -14.77 -15.35
C TYR A 78 -17.29 -15.97 -14.98
N ASN A 79 -17.58 -16.63 -13.84
CA ASN A 79 -16.90 -17.84 -13.35
C ASN A 79 -15.38 -17.67 -13.27
N VAL A 80 -14.91 -16.56 -12.70
CA VAL A 80 -13.49 -16.30 -12.45
C VAL A 80 -12.93 -17.40 -11.55
N LYS A 81 -11.83 -18.03 -11.98
CA LYS A 81 -11.22 -19.18 -11.30
C LYS A 81 -10.45 -18.79 -10.02
N LYS A 82 -10.03 -17.53 -9.89
CA LYS A 82 -9.30 -17.04 -8.74
C LYS A 82 -9.42 -15.52 -8.59
N PHE A 83 -9.78 -15.07 -7.40
CA PHE A 83 -9.85 -13.64 -7.03
C PHE A 83 -8.88 -13.38 -5.89
N LEU A 84 -7.87 -12.53 -6.10
CA LEU A 84 -6.92 -12.12 -5.08
C LEU A 84 -7.16 -10.64 -4.70
N GLN A 85 -7.49 -10.40 -3.42
CA GLN A 85 -7.60 -9.06 -2.85
C GLN A 85 -6.28 -8.65 -2.19
N ILE A 86 -5.74 -7.52 -2.61
CA ILE A 86 -4.60 -6.89 -1.92
C ILE A 86 -5.14 -6.01 -0.80
N SER A 87 -4.81 -6.35 0.44
CA SER A 87 -5.21 -5.64 1.66
C SER A 87 -3.98 -5.09 2.40
N THR A 88 -4.14 -4.73 3.66
CA THR A 88 -3.14 -4.05 4.49
C THR A 88 -3.18 -4.59 5.93
N ASP A 89 -2.07 -4.48 6.64
CA ASP A 89 -1.96 -4.74 8.08
C ASP A 89 -2.77 -3.74 8.92
N GLU A 90 -3.04 -2.54 8.39
CA GLU A 90 -3.81 -1.50 9.09
C GLU A 90 -5.23 -1.96 9.44
N VAL A 91 -5.76 -3.01 8.81
CA VAL A 91 -7.09 -3.57 9.14
C VAL A 91 -7.14 -4.18 10.55
N TYR A 92 -5.99 -4.56 11.10
CA TYR A 92 -5.91 -5.13 12.46
C TYR A 92 -5.87 -4.08 13.58
N GLY A 93 -5.56 -2.82 13.25
CA GLY A 93 -5.32 -1.78 14.25
C GLY A 93 -3.93 -1.85 14.86
N SER A 94 -3.78 -1.32 16.09
CA SER A 94 -2.49 -1.21 16.79
C SER A 94 -2.25 -2.35 17.77
N ILE A 95 -1.02 -2.85 17.85
CA ILE A 95 -0.60 -3.86 18.80
C ILE A 95 0.70 -3.46 19.51
N LEU A 96 0.68 -3.40 20.85
CA LEU A 96 1.86 -2.99 21.61
C LEU A 96 2.87 -4.13 21.81
N ARG A 97 2.39 -5.37 21.93
CA ARG A 97 3.22 -6.58 22.14
C ARG A 97 2.72 -7.73 21.26
N GLY A 98 3.64 -8.59 20.83
CA GLY A 98 3.32 -9.69 19.92
C GLY A 98 3.10 -9.23 18.47
N SER A 99 2.44 -10.05 17.67
CA SER A 99 2.19 -9.82 16.25
C SER A 99 0.81 -10.34 15.85
N PHE A 100 0.13 -9.65 14.97
CA PHE A 100 -1.15 -10.09 14.43
C PHE A 100 -1.01 -11.31 13.54
N ARG A 101 -1.90 -12.26 13.73
CA ARG A 101 -2.08 -13.44 12.89
C ARG A 101 -3.27 -13.22 11.96
N GLU A 102 -3.41 -14.06 10.96
CA GLU A 102 -4.47 -13.95 9.98
C GLU A 102 -5.88 -14.15 10.57
N ASP A 103 -5.97 -14.83 11.71
CA ASP A 103 -7.18 -15.06 12.51
C ASP A 103 -7.44 -13.98 13.60
N SER A 104 -6.56 -13.01 13.74
CA SER A 104 -6.74 -11.88 14.67
C SER A 104 -7.97 -11.04 14.29
N PRO A 105 -8.71 -10.50 15.27
CA PRO A 105 -9.81 -9.57 15.04
C PRO A 105 -9.37 -8.36 14.22
N LEU A 106 -10.29 -7.81 13.43
CA LEU A 106 -10.07 -6.54 12.70
C LEU A 106 -10.58 -5.39 13.58
N ASP A 107 -9.69 -4.41 13.84
CA ASP A 107 -9.98 -3.21 14.66
C ASP A 107 -9.38 -1.95 14.01
N PRO A 108 -9.89 -1.56 12.80
CA PRO A 108 -9.32 -0.47 12.03
C PRO A 108 -9.54 0.89 12.69
N SER A 109 -8.47 1.67 12.84
CA SER A 109 -8.47 2.98 13.51
C SER A 109 -8.66 4.19 12.58
N SER A 110 -8.67 3.99 11.26
CA SER A 110 -8.82 5.05 10.27
C SER A 110 -9.90 4.71 9.23
N PRO A 111 -10.51 5.75 8.55
CA PRO A 111 -11.47 5.48 7.47
C PRO A 111 -10.87 4.68 6.31
N TYR A 112 -9.58 4.85 6.00
CA TYR A 112 -8.86 4.00 5.04
C TYR A 112 -8.85 2.55 5.51
N ALA A 113 -8.34 2.28 6.71
CA ALA A 113 -8.25 0.94 7.27
C ALA A 113 -9.64 0.28 7.37
N ALA A 114 -10.67 1.04 7.81
CA ALA A 114 -12.06 0.56 7.86
C ALA A 114 -12.60 0.19 6.47
N SER A 115 -12.29 0.98 5.43
CA SER A 115 -12.70 0.65 4.05
C SER A 115 -12.03 -0.61 3.52
N LYS A 116 -10.76 -0.85 3.89
CA LYS A 116 -10.04 -2.07 3.53
C LYS A 116 -10.56 -3.30 4.29
N ALA A 117 -10.85 -3.14 5.59
CA ALA A 117 -11.49 -4.20 6.39
C ALA A 117 -12.89 -4.56 5.85
N GLY A 118 -13.67 -3.56 5.43
CA GLY A 118 -14.96 -3.79 4.76
C GLY A 118 -14.82 -4.54 3.44
N ALA A 119 -13.78 -4.23 2.66
CA ALA A 119 -13.44 -4.99 1.44
C ALA A 119 -13.08 -6.45 1.75
N ASP A 120 -12.23 -6.69 2.76
CA ASP A 120 -11.87 -8.04 3.20
C ASP A 120 -13.10 -8.84 3.63
N ALA A 121 -14.00 -8.21 4.41
CA ALA A 121 -15.24 -8.84 4.85
C ALA A 121 -16.15 -9.23 3.67
N LEU A 122 -16.27 -8.36 2.64
CA LEU A 122 -17.00 -8.68 1.42
C LEU A 122 -16.37 -9.86 0.68
N VAL A 123 -15.05 -9.86 0.49
CA VAL A 123 -14.34 -10.95 -0.19
C VAL A 123 -14.57 -12.28 0.51
N VAL A 124 -14.44 -12.32 1.86
CA VAL A 124 -14.69 -13.51 2.65
C VAL A 124 -16.17 -13.96 2.56
N SER A 125 -17.11 -13.01 2.55
CA SER A 125 -18.54 -13.34 2.43
C SER A 125 -18.86 -14.01 1.09
N TYR A 126 -18.26 -13.56 -0.03
CA TYR A 126 -18.46 -14.18 -1.34
C TYR A 126 -17.92 -15.61 -1.43
N TYR A 127 -16.81 -15.90 -0.73
CA TYR A 127 -16.35 -17.27 -0.58
C TYR A 127 -17.36 -18.13 0.20
N LYS A 128 -17.80 -17.64 1.36
CA LYS A 128 -18.71 -18.39 2.24
C LYS A 128 -20.10 -18.60 1.63
N THR A 129 -20.63 -17.60 0.93
CA THR A 129 -22.03 -17.64 0.43
C THR A 129 -22.14 -18.20 -0.98
N HIS A 130 -21.13 -17.96 -1.82
CA HIS A 130 -21.18 -18.30 -3.25
C HIS A 130 -20.10 -19.26 -3.71
N GLY A 131 -19.15 -19.61 -2.82
CA GLY A 131 -18.02 -20.48 -3.21
C GLY A 131 -17.03 -19.82 -4.16
N LEU A 132 -17.05 -18.47 -4.29
CA LEU A 132 -16.08 -17.79 -5.17
C LEU A 132 -14.65 -18.06 -4.70
N PRO A 133 -13.74 -18.57 -5.55
CA PRO A 133 -12.37 -18.90 -5.15
C PRO A 133 -11.56 -17.66 -4.86
N ILE A 134 -11.42 -17.28 -3.59
CA ILE A 134 -10.72 -16.05 -3.17
C ILE A 134 -9.42 -16.34 -2.43
N LEU A 135 -8.55 -15.32 -2.44
CA LEU A 135 -7.38 -15.15 -1.61
C LEU A 135 -7.31 -13.69 -1.13
N ILE A 136 -6.73 -13.47 0.04
CA ILE A 136 -6.43 -12.12 0.56
C ILE A 136 -4.98 -12.08 1.00
N THR A 137 -4.25 -11.01 0.64
CA THR A 137 -2.96 -10.69 1.24
C THR A 137 -3.07 -9.43 2.08
N ARG A 138 -2.53 -9.44 3.31
CA ARG A 138 -2.41 -8.28 4.18
C ARG A 138 -0.93 -7.94 4.34
N SER A 139 -0.50 -6.91 3.63
CA SER A 139 0.90 -6.53 3.60
C SER A 139 1.21 -5.42 4.59
N SER A 140 2.41 -5.45 5.16
CA SER A 140 2.97 -4.36 5.96
C SER A 140 3.41 -3.18 5.10
N ASN A 141 4.09 -2.18 5.69
CA ASN A 141 4.46 -0.94 5.02
C ASN A 141 5.47 -1.17 3.89
N ASN A 142 4.99 -1.10 2.65
CA ASN A 142 5.83 -1.24 1.46
C ASN A 142 6.69 0.00 1.21
N TYR A 143 7.91 -0.20 0.70
CA TYR A 143 8.76 0.86 0.17
C TYR A 143 9.62 0.34 -0.98
N GLY A 144 10.10 1.25 -1.84
CA GLY A 144 10.95 0.89 -2.97
C GLY A 144 10.75 1.78 -4.21
N PRO A 145 11.21 1.31 -5.37
CA PRO A 145 10.99 1.94 -6.66
C PRO A 145 9.53 2.27 -6.94
N TYR A 146 9.29 3.36 -7.67
CA TYR A 146 7.96 3.82 -8.12
C TYR A 146 6.98 4.18 -6.99
N GLN A 147 7.38 4.17 -5.71
CA GLN A 147 6.48 4.60 -4.65
C GLN A 147 6.14 6.08 -4.78
N PHE A 148 4.84 6.39 -4.69
CA PHE A 148 4.37 7.76 -4.87
C PHE A 148 4.88 8.68 -3.74
N PRO A 149 5.35 9.92 -4.04
CA PRO A 149 6.09 10.76 -3.11
C PRO A 149 5.31 11.33 -1.91
N GLU A 150 4.04 10.97 -1.73
CA GLU A 150 3.25 11.30 -0.53
C GLU A 150 3.53 10.39 0.68
N LYS A 151 4.20 9.25 0.46
CA LYS A 151 4.51 8.28 1.52
C LYS A 151 5.83 8.65 2.21
N LEU A 152 6.01 8.19 3.47
CA LEU A 152 7.11 8.60 4.34
C LEU A 152 8.49 8.50 3.68
N ILE A 153 8.89 7.32 3.24
CA ILE A 153 10.25 7.08 2.71
C ILE A 153 10.55 7.95 1.49
N PRO A 154 9.73 7.96 0.41
CA PRO A 154 10.01 8.82 -0.72
C PRO A 154 9.94 10.31 -0.36
N LEU A 155 9.04 10.73 0.53
CA LEU A 155 8.96 12.11 0.99
C LEU A 155 10.25 12.54 1.68
N VAL A 156 10.78 11.73 2.60
CA VAL A 156 12.04 12.00 3.31
C VAL A 156 13.21 12.08 2.32
N ILE A 157 13.33 11.13 1.40
CA ILE A 157 14.40 11.12 0.38
C ILE A 157 14.35 12.42 -0.43
N LEU A 158 13.17 12.81 -0.90
CA LEU A 158 13.00 13.98 -1.73
C LEU A 158 13.31 15.28 -1.02
N ASN A 159 12.76 15.45 0.18
CA ASN A 159 12.99 16.65 0.96
C ASN A 159 14.48 16.75 1.32
N ALA A 160 15.10 15.67 1.76
CA ALA A 160 16.53 15.63 2.09
C ALA A 160 17.42 15.94 0.87
N MET A 161 17.15 15.36 -0.30
CA MET A 161 17.90 15.67 -1.53
C MET A 161 17.83 17.15 -1.91
N ASN A 162 16.73 17.83 -1.61
CA ASN A 162 16.51 19.25 -1.90
C ASN A 162 16.79 20.18 -0.71
N ASN A 163 17.41 19.69 0.39
CA ASN A 163 17.66 20.42 1.63
C ASN A 163 16.40 21.07 2.24
N LYS A 164 15.23 20.44 2.03
CA LYS A 164 13.96 20.87 2.58
C LYS A 164 13.68 20.19 3.92
N LYS A 165 12.83 20.83 4.75
CA LYS A 165 12.37 20.27 6.02
C LYS A 165 11.65 18.94 5.81
N VAL A 166 11.94 17.98 6.69
CA VAL A 166 11.38 16.63 6.73
C VAL A 166 10.35 16.57 7.85
N PRO A 167 9.04 16.55 7.55
CA PRO A 167 8.02 16.48 8.58
C PRO A 167 7.98 15.10 9.23
N VAL A 168 7.96 15.08 10.57
CA VAL A 168 7.80 13.89 11.40
C VAL A 168 6.58 14.09 12.29
N TYR A 169 5.61 13.19 12.20
CA TYR A 169 4.40 13.23 13.02
C TYR A 169 4.67 12.93 14.49
N GLY A 170 4.08 13.76 15.39
CA GLY A 170 4.15 13.56 16.84
C GLY A 170 5.60 13.47 17.32
N ASP A 171 5.94 12.40 18.04
CA ASP A 171 7.29 12.13 18.55
C ASP A 171 8.13 11.26 17.57
N GLY A 172 7.55 10.83 16.47
CA GLY A 172 8.20 9.95 15.49
C GLY A 172 8.41 8.50 15.95
N MET A 173 7.88 8.12 17.12
CA MET A 173 8.12 6.81 17.72
C MET A 173 7.10 5.74 17.31
N ASN A 174 6.23 6.04 16.35
CA ASN A 174 5.36 5.03 15.75
C ASN A 174 6.21 3.98 15.02
N VAL A 175 5.96 2.72 15.33
CA VAL A 175 6.70 1.57 14.77
C VAL A 175 5.95 1.01 13.56
N ARG A 176 6.69 0.76 12.49
CA ARG A 176 6.18 0.12 11.27
C ARG A 176 7.09 -1.03 10.88
N ASP A 177 6.50 -2.07 10.35
CA ASP A 177 7.24 -3.15 9.69
C ASP A 177 7.45 -2.80 8.22
N TRP A 178 8.71 -2.67 7.80
CA TRP A 178 9.07 -2.16 6.47
C TRP A 178 9.43 -3.31 5.52
N LEU A 179 8.63 -3.45 4.48
CA LEU A 179 8.74 -4.49 3.46
C LEU A 179 9.21 -3.91 2.13
N TYR A 180 10.31 -4.43 1.59
CA TYR A 180 10.77 -4.02 0.27
C TYR A 180 9.80 -4.51 -0.81
N VAL A 181 9.48 -3.64 -1.78
CA VAL A 181 8.38 -3.88 -2.73
C VAL A 181 8.57 -5.12 -3.59
N GLU A 182 9.81 -5.48 -3.95
CA GLU A 182 10.09 -6.68 -4.74
C GLU A 182 9.77 -7.95 -3.94
N ASP A 183 10.11 -7.99 -2.65
CA ASP A 183 9.75 -9.11 -1.76
C ASP A 183 8.23 -9.23 -1.62
N ASN A 184 7.51 -8.09 -1.53
CA ASN A 184 6.05 -8.11 -1.50
C ASN A 184 5.45 -8.62 -2.81
N CYS A 185 5.98 -8.22 -3.96
CA CYS A 185 5.52 -8.71 -5.26
C CYS A 185 5.74 -10.22 -5.39
N GLU A 186 6.90 -10.72 -4.97
CA GLU A 186 7.19 -12.16 -4.95
C GLU A 186 6.19 -12.91 -4.04
N ALA A 187 5.94 -12.39 -2.83
CA ALA A 187 4.98 -13.01 -1.91
C ALA A 187 3.57 -13.07 -2.50
N ILE A 188 3.11 -11.97 -3.12
CA ILE A 188 1.80 -11.90 -3.77
C ILE A 188 1.71 -12.92 -4.91
N ASP A 189 2.74 -13.03 -5.74
CA ASP A 189 2.80 -14.00 -6.86
C ASP A 189 2.73 -15.44 -6.33
N LEU A 190 3.52 -15.76 -5.31
CA LEU A 190 3.50 -17.07 -4.68
C LEU A 190 2.15 -17.39 -4.02
N VAL A 191 1.54 -16.43 -3.32
CA VAL A 191 0.19 -16.60 -2.75
C VAL A 191 -0.83 -16.81 -3.87
N PHE A 192 -0.74 -16.05 -4.96
CA PHE A 192 -1.64 -16.21 -6.09
C PHE A 192 -1.56 -17.60 -6.70
N HIS A 193 -0.37 -18.19 -6.84
CA HIS A 193 -0.19 -19.49 -7.46
C HIS A 193 -0.43 -20.65 -6.49
N TYR A 194 0.09 -20.58 -5.27
CA TYR A 194 0.17 -21.68 -4.31
C TYR A 194 -0.68 -21.51 -3.05
N GLY A 195 -1.29 -20.34 -2.84
CA GLY A 195 -2.16 -20.09 -1.70
C GLY A 195 -3.41 -20.98 -1.71
N ARG A 196 -3.83 -21.40 -0.53
CA ARG A 196 -5.07 -22.18 -0.35
C ARG A 196 -6.28 -21.29 -0.51
N ILE A 197 -7.20 -21.65 -1.38
CA ILE A 197 -8.44 -20.92 -1.62
C ILE A 197 -9.23 -20.72 -0.33
N GLY A 198 -9.77 -19.51 -0.15
CA GLY A 198 -10.51 -19.09 1.05
C GLY A 198 -9.63 -18.49 2.15
N GLU A 199 -8.30 -18.47 1.97
CA GLU A 199 -7.36 -18.10 3.01
C GLU A 199 -6.84 -16.66 2.89
N VAL A 200 -6.45 -16.13 4.06
CA VAL A 200 -5.73 -14.85 4.21
C VAL A 200 -4.27 -15.15 4.48
N TYR A 201 -3.36 -14.34 3.95
CA TYR A 201 -1.92 -14.41 4.19
C TYR A 201 -1.35 -13.06 4.59
N ASN A 202 -0.69 -13.00 5.75
CA ASN A 202 0.10 -11.85 6.16
C ASN A 202 1.45 -11.85 5.43
N ILE A 203 1.87 -10.67 4.97
CA ILE A 203 3.14 -10.45 4.29
C ILE A 203 3.85 -9.28 4.97
N GLY A 204 4.97 -9.53 5.63
CA GLY A 204 5.73 -8.54 6.39
C GLY A 204 7.21 -8.55 6.06
N GLY A 205 7.91 -7.48 6.43
CA GLY A 205 9.33 -7.31 6.18
C GLY A 205 10.24 -7.81 7.31
N GLU A 206 9.67 -8.05 8.50
CA GLU A 206 10.42 -8.35 9.74
C GLU A 206 11.44 -7.24 10.10
N ASN A 207 11.14 -6.01 9.69
CA ASN A 207 11.94 -4.82 9.92
C ASN A 207 11.11 -3.79 10.69
N GLU A 208 10.82 -4.08 11.96
CA GLU A 208 10.07 -3.17 12.84
C GLU A 208 10.94 -2.01 13.30
N LEU A 209 10.72 -0.83 12.73
CA LEU A 209 11.52 0.36 12.99
C LEU A 209 10.62 1.56 13.29
N THR A 210 11.08 2.44 14.17
CA THR A 210 10.38 3.71 14.41
C THR A 210 10.51 4.64 13.19
N ASN A 211 9.49 5.46 12.96
CA ASN A 211 9.53 6.44 11.87
C ASN A 211 10.73 7.38 11.99
N LEU A 212 11.08 7.80 13.23
CA LEU A 212 12.23 8.66 13.48
C LEU A 212 13.55 7.97 13.13
N PHE A 213 13.71 6.67 13.44
CA PHE A 213 14.88 5.90 13.04
C PHE A 213 15.01 5.87 11.51
N VAL A 214 13.92 5.58 10.80
CA VAL A 214 13.89 5.54 9.32
C VAL A 214 14.32 6.89 8.73
N VAL A 215 13.80 8.00 9.27
CA VAL A 215 14.16 9.36 8.82
C VAL A 215 15.64 9.61 9.03
N ARG A 216 16.16 9.38 10.23
CA ARG A 216 17.60 9.57 10.56
C ARG A 216 18.50 8.70 9.69
N PHE A 217 18.13 7.46 9.47
CA PHE A 217 18.88 6.53 8.64
C PHE A 217 18.97 7.01 7.19
N ILE A 218 17.87 7.51 6.61
CA ILE A 218 17.86 8.09 5.25
C ILE A 218 18.72 9.36 5.19
N LEU A 219 18.61 10.27 6.17
CA LEU A 219 19.43 11.47 6.24
C LEU A 219 20.92 11.13 6.30
N LYS A 220 21.31 10.17 7.14
CA LYS A 220 22.70 9.66 7.22
C LYS A 220 23.20 9.15 5.86
N LEU A 221 22.44 8.32 5.16
CA LEU A 221 22.82 7.79 3.84
C LEU A 221 22.91 8.87 2.75
N LEU A 222 22.21 9.98 2.93
CA LEU A 222 22.25 11.13 2.02
C LEU A 222 23.28 12.18 2.42
N ASN A 223 24.03 11.99 3.53
CA ASN A 223 24.93 12.97 4.14
C ASN A 223 24.23 14.30 4.44
N LYS A 224 23.02 14.24 5.04
CA LYS A 224 22.22 15.41 5.41
C LYS A 224 22.10 15.54 6.92
N SER A 225 22.04 16.82 7.38
CA SER A 225 21.89 17.14 8.79
C SER A 225 20.52 16.74 9.32
N GLU A 226 20.48 16.26 10.57
CA GLU A 226 19.23 16.05 11.31
C GLU A 226 18.46 17.35 11.59
N SER A 227 19.08 18.53 11.44
CA SER A 227 18.40 19.82 11.51
C SER A 227 17.29 20.00 10.46
N LEU A 228 17.24 19.14 9.45
CA LEU A 228 16.14 19.10 8.50
C LEU A 228 14.86 18.50 9.13
N ILE A 229 14.96 17.71 10.20
CA ILE A 229 13.79 17.12 10.86
C ILE A 229 12.96 18.25 11.48
N THR A 230 11.65 18.20 11.25
CA THR A 230 10.68 19.09 11.87
C THR A 230 9.50 18.28 12.38
N PHE A 231 9.33 18.27 13.71
CA PHE A 231 8.18 17.61 14.30
C PHE A 231 6.92 18.44 14.03
N VAL A 232 5.88 17.76 13.56
CA VAL A 232 4.58 18.35 13.26
C VAL A 232 3.50 17.69 14.11
N LYS A 233 2.32 18.34 14.22
CA LYS A 233 1.19 17.77 14.96
C LYS A 233 0.88 16.36 14.48
N ASP A 234 0.65 15.45 15.42
CA ASP A 234 0.27 14.08 15.09
C ASP A 234 -1.13 14.01 14.48
N ARG A 235 -1.36 12.98 13.65
CA ARG A 235 -2.65 12.77 13.02
C ARG A 235 -3.60 12.04 13.97
N PRO A 236 -4.93 12.28 13.90
CA PRO A 236 -5.92 11.48 14.62
C PRO A 236 -5.85 10.00 14.22
N GLY A 237 -6.06 9.09 15.19
CA GLY A 237 -6.05 7.65 14.92
C GLY A 237 -4.70 7.10 14.42
N HIS A 238 -3.59 7.68 14.87
CA HIS A 238 -2.26 7.25 14.47
C HIS A 238 -1.80 6.04 15.29
N ASP A 239 -2.00 4.86 14.77
CA ASP A 239 -1.60 3.61 15.41
C ASP A 239 -0.12 3.61 15.83
N ARG A 240 0.13 3.16 17.06
CA ARG A 240 1.48 3.19 17.64
C ARG A 240 2.41 2.15 17.03
N ARG A 241 1.94 0.91 16.79
CA ARG A 241 2.76 -0.16 16.23
C ARG A 241 1.93 -1.11 15.40
N TYR A 242 2.48 -1.50 14.25
CA TYR A 242 2.03 -2.64 13.45
C TYR A 242 3.07 -3.74 13.48
N SER A 243 2.61 -4.98 13.59
CA SER A 243 3.46 -6.16 13.52
C SER A 243 2.65 -7.36 13.03
N LEU A 244 3.18 -8.08 12.06
CA LEU A 244 2.56 -9.25 11.45
C LEU A 244 3.33 -10.53 11.77
N SER A 245 2.62 -11.59 12.09
CA SER A 245 3.17 -12.95 12.14
C SER A 245 3.22 -13.52 10.72
N LEU A 246 4.40 -13.98 10.30
CA LEU A 246 4.63 -14.63 9.00
C LEU A 246 4.58 -16.16 9.09
N GLY A 247 4.19 -16.71 10.22
CA GLY A 247 4.22 -18.15 10.46
C GLY A 247 3.42 -18.97 9.46
N LYS A 248 2.28 -18.44 8.97
CA LYS A 248 1.42 -19.12 7.99
C LYS A 248 2.04 -19.17 6.60
N ILE A 249 2.44 -18.02 6.05
CA ILE A 249 3.04 -17.96 4.72
C ILE A 249 4.33 -18.78 4.63
N ARG A 250 5.15 -18.77 5.70
CA ARG A 250 6.34 -19.62 5.78
C ARG A 250 6.03 -21.10 5.71
N ARG A 251 5.09 -21.57 6.53
CA ARG A 251 4.75 -22.98 6.59
C ARG A 251 4.06 -23.49 5.32
N GLN A 252 3.19 -22.69 4.72
CA GLN A 252 2.35 -23.13 3.62
C GLN A 252 2.94 -22.88 2.24
N ILE A 253 3.77 -21.83 2.11
CA ILE A 253 4.29 -21.35 0.82
C ILE A 253 5.83 -21.37 0.78
N GLY A 254 6.49 -21.39 1.96
CA GLY A 254 7.95 -21.34 2.05
C GLY A 254 8.56 -19.95 1.86
N TRP A 255 7.73 -18.89 1.79
CA TRP A 255 8.21 -17.54 1.56
C TRP A 255 8.69 -16.84 2.85
N HIS A 256 9.72 -16.03 2.72
CA HIS A 256 10.23 -15.09 3.72
C HIS A 256 10.84 -13.85 3.01
N PRO A 257 10.88 -12.66 3.64
CA PRO A 257 11.52 -11.50 3.05
C PRO A 257 13.03 -11.73 2.90
N LYS A 258 13.59 -11.29 1.77
CA LYS A 258 15.00 -11.54 1.39
C LYS A 258 15.86 -10.28 1.50
N ILE A 259 15.24 -9.10 1.37
CA ILE A 259 15.93 -7.83 1.29
C ILE A 259 15.90 -7.14 2.67
N SER A 260 17.08 -6.96 3.28
CA SER A 260 17.19 -6.20 4.52
C SER A 260 16.78 -4.73 4.30
N PHE A 261 16.29 -4.08 5.36
CA PHE A 261 15.92 -2.66 5.32
C PHE A 261 17.04 -1.77 4.79
N GLU A 262 18.26 -2.00 5.26
CA GLU A 262 19.44 -1.22 4.82
C GLU A 262 19.69 -1.36 3.31
N THR A 263 19.66 -2.58 2.80
CA THR A 263 19.83 -2.85 1.35
C THR A 263 18.72 -2.22 0.54
N GLY A 264 17.47 -2.39 0.96
CA GLY A 264 16.31 -1.84 0.29
C GLY A 264 16.30 -0.31 0.24
N ILE A 265 16.67 0.35 1.33
CA ILE A 265 16.76 1.83 1.37
C ILE A 265 17.86 2.34 0.44
N LYS A 266 19.05 1.72 0.42
CA LYS A 266 20.12 2.08 -0.52
C LYS A 266 19.66 1.98 -1.98
N ARG A 267 19.02 0.86 -2.36
CA ARG A 267 18.41 0.66 -3.70
C ARG A 267 17.35 1.71 -4.00
N THR A 268 16.49 2.03 -3.03
CA THR A 268 15.42 3.01 -3.17
C THR A 268 15.99 4.42 -3.42
N ILE A 269 16.97 4.85 -2.63
CA ILE A 269 17.64 6.15 -2.82
C ILE A 269 18.29 6.23 -4.20
N GLU A 270 19.00 5.18 -4.60
CA GLU A 270 19.66 5.14 -5.92
C GLU A 270 18.64 5.23 -7.05
N TRP A 271 17.52 4.52 -6.91
CA TRP A 271 16.43 4.58 -7.89
C TRP A 271 15.89 6.02 -8.04
N TYR A 272 15.59 6.72 -6.95
CA TYR A 272 15.10 8.11 -7.00
C TYR A 272 16.15 9.06 -7.61
N ARG A 273 17.44 8.85 -7.33
CA ARG A 273 18.52 9.63 -7.94
C ARG A 273 18.56 9.46 -9.46
N LYS A 274 18.38 8.24 -9.96
CA LYS A 274 18.41 7.92 -11.39
C LYS A 274 17.12 8.33 -12.14
N ASN A 275 15.99 8.44 -11.44
CA ASN A 275 14.67 8.64 -12.05
C ASN A 275 14.07 10.02 -11.75
N GLN A 276 14.89 11.09 -11.84
CA GLN A 276 14.46 12.46 -11.56
C GLN A 276 13.32 12.97 -12.45
N LYS A 277 13.26 12.52 -13.72
CA LYS A 277 12.18 12.88 -14.64
C LYS A 277 10.84 12.31 -14.16
N TRP A 278 10.81 11.02 -13.83
CA TRP A 278 9.64 10.36 -13.26
C TRP A 278 9.17 11.10 -12.00
N LEU A 279 10.11 11.46 -11.15
CA LEU A 279 9.86 12.13 -9.91
C LEU A 279 9.21 13.52 -10.09
N LYS A 280 9.74 14.34 -11.02
CA LYS A 280 9.16 15.65 -11.36
C LYS A 280 7.72 15.50 -11.86
N ASN A 281 7.46 14.48 -12.68
CA ASN A 281 6.12 14.21 -13.21
C ASN A 281 5.16 13.75 -12.09
N ALA A 282 5.61 12.87 -11.19
CA ALA A 282 4.82 12.42 -10.04
C ALA A 282 4.49 13.55 -9.05
N GLN A 283 5.33 14.58 -8.95
CA GLN A 283 5.14 15.75 -8.07
C GLN A 283 4.34 16.88 -8.70
N SER A 284 3.86 16.75 -9.94
CA SER A 284 3.09 17.81 -10.62
C SER A 284 1.61 17.86 -10.17
N GLY A 285 0.96 19.02 -10.35
CA GLY A 285 -0.49 19.16 -10.22
C GLY A 285 -1.03 19.01 -8.79
N GLU A 286 -2.04 18.13 -8.60
CA GLU A 286 -2.79 17.94 -7.34
C GLU A 286 -1.90 17.57 -6.14
N TYR A 287 -0.80 16.84 -6.36
CA TYR A 287 0.14 16.51 -5.30
C TYR A 287 0.72 17.75 -4.61
N ARG A 288 1.22 18.74 -5.38
CA ARG A 288 1.79 19.97 -4.82
C ARG A 288 0.76 20.78 -4.03
N ASN A 289 -0.45 20.88 -4.56
CA ASN A 289 -1.54 21.60 -3.90
C ASN A 289 -1.93 20.93 -2.58
N PHE A 290 -2.06 19.59 -2.59
CA PHE A 290 -2.32 18.82 -1.39
C PHE A 290 -1.19 18.99 -0.36
N TYR A 291 0.06 18.80 -0.75
CA TYR A 291 1.24 18.89 0.11
C TYR A 291 1.30 20.25 0.82
N LYS A 292 1.23 21.35 0.07
CA LYS A 292 1.23 22.71 0.62
C LYS A 292 0.08 22.91 1.63
N LYS A 293 -1.15 22.62 1.22
CA LYS A 293 -2.34 22.85 2.05
C LYS A 293 -2.33 22.00 3.33
N TYR A 294 -1.85 20.77 3.23
CA TYR A 294 -1.87 19.83 4.35
C TYR A 294 -0.78 20.13 5.38
N TYR A 295 0.47 20.21 4.94
CA TYR A 295 1.59 20.42 5.87
C TYR A 295 1.65 21.83 6.45
N SER A 296 1.16 22.86 5.75
CA SER A 296 1.01 24.19 6.35
C SER A 296 0.04 24.20 7.53
N LYS A 297 -1.06 23.43 7.46
CA LYS A 297 -1.99 23.26 8.60
C LYS A 297 -1.37 22.53 9.78
N LEU A 298 -0.35 21.70 9.56
CA LEU A 298 0.39 20.97 10.59
C LEU A 298 1.57 21.76 11.16
N GLY A 299 1.74 23.01 10.75
CA GLY A 299 2.77 23.93 11.30
C GLY A 299 4.09 23.96 10.51
N LEU A 300 4.18 23.33 9.33
CA LEU A 300 5.34 23.45 8.46
C LEU A 300 5.26 24.78 7.68
N LYS A 301 6.10 25.77 8.04
CA LYS A 301 6.04 27.13 7.46
C LYS A 301 6.79 27.28 6.12
N GLU A 302 7.78 26.39 5.85
CA GLU A 302 8.59 26.40 4.61
C GLU A 302 8.33 25.12 3.78
N ILE A 303 7.64 25.28 2.66
CA ILE A 303 7.27 24.16 1.77
C ILE A 303 7.87 24.38 0.36
#